data_bbd69524b4c8787fbd0b44e9838f3c62
#
_entry.id   bbd69524b4c8787fbd0b44e9838f3c62
#
_cell.length_a   1.000
_cell.length_b   1.000
_cell.length_c   1.000
_cell.angle_alpha   90.00
_cell.angle_beta   90.00
_cell.angle_gamma   90.00
#
_symmetry.space_group_name_H-M   'P 1'
#
loop_
_entity.id
_entity.type
_entity.pdbx_description
1 polymer ?
#
loop_
_entity_poly.entity_id
_entity_poly.type
_entity_poly.pdbx_seq_one_letter_code
_entity_poly.pdbx_strand_id
1 'polypeptide(L)'
;MSRTLARALPLLPLLVACGSPPLVHGTRRAIGADAVIQVERIEGGNQLVTVQVRHLPPPERLAPGATRFVMWFVRSGHPATMASELHYDSGSRQGRARATIPHRGFQVIITAERAGVVSVPSEHVVFRDRPRQ
;
A
#
# COMPACT_ATOMS: atom_id res chain seq x y z
N MET A 1 26.06 12.65 -62.33
CA MET A 1 26.09 11.53 -61.39
C MET A 1 25.88 12.11 -59.99
N SER A 2 24.65 12.11 -59.55
CA SER A 2 24.27 12.64 -58.21
C SER A 2 24.15 11.47 -57.22
N ARG A 3 25.06 11.43 -56.25
CA ARG A 3 25.01 10.46 -55.14
C ARG A 3 24.16 11.05 -54.00
N THR A 4 22.94 10.55 -53.86
CA THR A 4 22.06 10.86 -52.73
C THR A 4 22.52 10.06 -51.52
N LEU A 5 23.12 10.73 -50.53
CA LEU A 5 23.42 10.14 -49.23
C LEU A 5 22.13 10.06 -48.41
N ALA A 6 21.58 8.88 -48.26
CA ALA A 6 20.50 8.61 -47.32
C ALA A 6 21.07 8.63 -45.89
N ARG A 7 20.69 9.66 -45.11
CA ARG A 7 20.99 9.72 -43.68
C ARG A 7 20.02 8.79 -42.96
N ALA A 8 20.50 7.66 -42.48
CA ALA A 8 19.78 6.79 -41.57
C ALA A 8 19.74 7.45 -40.18
N LEU A 9 18.52 7.79 -39.72
CA LEU A 9 18.28 8.30 -38.36
C LEU A 9 18.28 7.10 -37.42
N PRO A 10 19.10 7.07 -36.35
CA PRO A 10 19.04 5.96 -35.40
C PRO A 10 17.77 6.09 -34.57
N LEU A 11 16.91 5.06 -34.63
CA LEU A 11 15.77 4.88 -33.77
C LEU A 11 16.29 4.52 -32.36
N LEU A 12 16.27 5.49 -31.43
CA LEU A 12 16.57 5.23 -30.02
C LEU A 12 15.41 4.45 -29.41
N PRO A 13 15.62 3.25 -28.84
CA PRO A 13 14.57 2.58 -28.10
C PRO A 13 14.30 3.34 -26.81
N LEU A 14 13.08 3.84 -26.63
CA LEU A 14 12.61 4.33 -25.34
C LEU A 14 12.50 3.11 -24.40
N LEU A 15 13.46 2.96 -23.51
CA LEU A 15 13.37 2.06 -22.37
C LEU A 15 12.39 2.66 -21.37
N VAL A 16 11.13 2.20 -21.44
CA VAL A 16 10.14 2.47 -20.38
C VAL A 16 10.60 1.66 -19.16
N ALA A 17 11.22 2.32 -18.22
CA ALA A 17 11.56 1.75 -16.93
C ALA A 17 10.24 1.55 -16.15
N CYS A 18 9.63 0.36 -16.24
CA CYS A 18 8.62 -0.10 -15.32
C CYS A 18 9.26 -0.28 -13.94
N GLY A 19 9.31 0.79 -13.15
CA GLY A 19 9.74 0.71 -11.76
C GLY A 19 8.74 -0.11 -10.96
N SER A 20 9.21 -1.20 -10.34
CA SER A 20 8.41 -1.94 -9.35
C SER A 20 8.08 -1.02 -8.17
N PRO A 21 6.87 -1.10 -7.59
CA PRO A 21 6.53 -0.30 -6.42
C PRO A 21 7.48 -0.64 -5.26
N PRO A 22 7.84 0.37 -4.43
CA PRO A 22 8.75 0.14 -3.32
C PRO A 22 8.15 -0.81 -2.29
N LEU A 23 9.01 -1.68 -1.74
CA LEU A 23 8.65 -2.57 -0.67
C LEU A 23 8.60 -1.80 0.66
N VAL A 24 7.51 -1.92 1.40
CA VAL A 24 7.32 -1.35 2.73
C VAL A 24 7.58 -2.44 3.76
N HIS A 25 8.53 -2.20 4.65
CA HIS A 25 8.84 -3.14 5.72
C HIS A 25 7.89 -2.96 6.92
N GLY A 26 7.58 -4.07 7.58
CA GLY A 26 6.83 -4.05 8.82
C GLY A 26 7.51 -3.21 9.90
N THR A 27 6.72 -2.65 10.80
CA THR A 27 7.22 -1.95 11.99
C THR A 27 7.95 -2.92 12.92
N ARG A 28 8.50 -2.40 14.04
CA ARG A 28 9.09 -3.26 15.09
C ARG A 28 8.14 -4.34 15.61
N ARG A 29 6.84 -4.12 15.48
CA ARG A 29 5.79 -5.08 15.87
C ARG A 29 5.67 -6.23 14.88
N ALA A 30 5.95 -5.99 13.61
CA ALA A 30 5.81 -6.95 12.52
C ALA A 30 7.13 -7.14 11.75
N ILE A 31 8.22 -7.35 12.46
CA ILE A 31 9.56 -7.57 11.88
C ILE A 31 9.51 -8.78 10.95
N GLY A 32 10.06 -8.61 9.74
CA GLY A 32 10.09 -9.63 8.71
C GLY A 32 8.85 -9.67 7.81
N ALA A 33 7.80 -8.90 8.14
CA ALA A 33 6.66 -8.71 7.25
C ALA A 33 6.96 -7.63 6.20
N ASP A 34 6.39 -7.81 5.02
CA ASP A 34 6.53 -6.91 3.89
C ASP A 34 5.17 -6.52 3.32
N ALA A 35 5.06 -5.30 2.82
CA ALA A 35 3.88 -4.82 2.11
C ALA A 35 4.26 -4.12 0.80
N VAL A 36 3.39 -4.24 -0.17
CA VAL A 36 3.38 -3.42 -1.38
C VAL A 36 2.14 -2.56 -1.33
N ILE A 37 2.31 -1.24 -1.39
CA ILE A 37 1.23 -0.26 -1.39
C ILE A 37 1.27 0.48 -2.73
N GLN A 38 0.24 0.29 -3.53
CA GLN A 38 0.08 0.93 -4.83
C GLN A 38 -1.03 1.96 -4.77
N VAL A 39 -0.79 3.11 -5.38
CA VAL A 39 -1.79 4.17 -5.52
C VAL A 39 -1.98 4.45 -7.00
N GLU A 40 -3.20 4.34 -7.46
CA GLU A 40 -3.60 4.58 -8.83
C GLU A 40 -4.66 5.68 -8.86
N ARG A 41 -4.46 6.67 -9.73
CA ARG A 41 -5.46 7.68 -9.97
C ARG A 41 -6.55 7.09 -10.85
N ILE A 42 -7.79 7.15 -10.38
CA ILE A 42 -8.97 6.67 -11.08
C ILE A 42 -9.87 7.84 -11.48
N GLU A 43 -10.92 7.54 -12.23
CA GLU A 43 -11.89 8.52 -12.69
C GLU A 43 -12.49 9.33 -11.52
N GLY A 44 -12.81 10.60 -11.78
CA GLY A 44 -13.32 11.52 -10.77
C GLY A 44 -12.28 12.10 -9.82
N GLY A 45 -10.97 11.84 -10.06
CA GLY A 45 -9.89 12.38 -9.25
C GLY A 45 -9.61 11.59 -7.94
N ASN A 46 -10.33 10.50 -7.72
CA ASN A 46 -10.09 9.60 -6.61
C ASN A 46 -8.77 8.84 -6.78
N GLN A 47 -8.21 8.40 -5.65
CA GLN A 47 -7.07 7.51 -5.61
C GLN A 47 -7.53 6.12 -5.19
N LEU A 48 -7.23 5.10 -5.98
CA LEU A 48 -7.39 3.70 -5.59
C LEU A 48 -6.11 3.25 -4.90
N VAL A 49 -6.24 2.82 -3.66
CA VAL A 49 -5.13 2.26 -2.88
C VAL A 49 -5.30 0.76 -2.80
N THR A 50 -4.28 0.04 -3.22
CA THR A 50 -4.21 -1.42 -3.12
C THR A 50 -3.04 -1.80 -2.24
N VAL A 51 -3.29 -2.64 -1.25
CA VAL A 51 -2.28 -3.16 -0.33
C VAL A 51 -2.19 -4.67 -0.47
N GLN A 52 -0.97 -5.18 -0.54
CA GLN A 52 -0.66 -6.60 -0.44
C GLN A 52 0.40 -6.79 0.63
N VAL A 53 0.13 -7.65 1.60
CA VAL A 53 1.07 -7.97 2.68
C VAL A 53 1.53 -9.41 2.58
N ARG A 54 2.78 -9.66 2.98
CA ARG A 54 3.40 -10.99 3.03
C ARG A 54 4.15 -11.17 4.34
N HIS A 55 4.32 -12.42 4.75
CA HIS A 55 5.05 -12.79 5.96
C HIS A 55 4.52 -12.12 7.23
N LEU A 56 3.25 -11.70 7.21
CA LEU A 56 2.64 -11.04 8.35
C LEU A 56 2.16 -12.09 9.36
N PRO A 57 2.68 -12.09 10.59
CA PRO A 57 2.19 -13.00 11.62
C PRO A 57 0.71 -12.79 11.92
N PRO A 58 -0.01 -13.81 12.43
CA PRO A 58 -1.41 -13.65 12.82
C PRO A 58 -1.62 -12.50 13.82
N PRO A 59 -2.77 -11.81 13.77
CA PRO A 59 -2.99 -10.60 14.56
C PRO A 59 -2.87 -10.82 16.06
N GLU A 60 -3.29 -11.96 16.57
CA GLU A 60 -3.19 -12.33 17.99
C GLU A 60 -1.74 -12.46 18.49
N ARG A 61 -0.79 -12.68 17.60
CA ARG A 61 0.64 -12.69 17.94
C ARG A 61 1.25 -11.29 18.01
N LEU A 62 0.59 -10.32 17.38
CA LEU A 62 1.10 -8.95 17.26
C LEU A 62 0.46 -8.00 18.28
N ALA A 63 -0.75 -8.31 18.72
CA ALA A 63 -1.48 -7.52 19.71
C ALA A 63 -2.43 -8.39 20.53
N PRO A 64 -2.49 -8.21 21.85
CA PRO A 64 -3.38 -9.00 22.72
C PRO A 64 -4.85 -8.84 22.31
N GLY A 65 -5.51 -9.96 22.04
CA GLY A 65 -6.94 -10.01 21.67
C GLY A 65 -7.25 -9.50 20.26
N ALA A 66 -6.23 -9.19 19.44
CA ALA A 66 -6.44 -8.82 18.05
C ALA A 66 -6.89 -10.04 17.23
N THR A 67 -7.83 -9.81 16.32
CA THR A 67 -8.42 -10.85 15.47
C THR A 67 -8.36 -10.52 14.00
N ARG A 68 -7.98 -9.28 13.64
CA ARG A 68 -7.99 -8.77 12.27
C ARG A 68 -6.97 -7.68 12.07
N PHE A 69 -6.73 -7.34 10.79
CA PHE A 69 -5.95 -6.18 10.38
C PHE A 69 -6.85 -5.16 9.70
N VAL A 70 -6.66 -3.89 10.02
CA VAL A 70 -7.44 -2.78 9.47
C VAL A 70 -6.50 -1.78 8.80
N MET A 71 -6.83 -1.37 7.59
CA MET A 71 -6.19 -0.31 6.85
C MET A 71 -6.88 1.02 7.13
N TRP A 72 -6.08 2.06 7.37
CA TRP A 72 -6.53 3.42 7.65
C TRP A 72 -5.85 4.40 6.72
N PHE A 73 -6.59 5.45 6.37
CA PHE A 73 -6.02 6.64 5.76
C PHE A 73 -5.82 7.73 6.81
N VAL A 74 -4.62 8.32 6.84
CA VAL A 74 -4.27 9.40 7.77
C VAL A 74 -3.85 10.61 6.96
N ARG A 75 -4.52 11.74 7.16
CA ARG A 75 -4.16 13.03 6.58
C ARG A 75 -3.74 13.99 7.68
N SER A 76 -2.77 14.86 7.39
CA SER A 76 -2.32 15.87 8.35
C SER A 76 -3.49 16.76 8.80
N GLY A 77 -3.63 16.94 10.12
CA GLY A 77 -4.68 17.76 10.71
C GLY A 77 -6.10 17.15 10.67
N HIS A 78 -6.24 15.88 10.30
CA HIS A 78 -7.52 15.18 10.27
C HIS A 78 -7.45 13.87 11.06
N PRO A 79 -8.58 13.43 11.65
CA PRO A 79 -8.66 12.10 12.24
C PRO A 79 -8.36 11.02 11.20
N ALA A 80 -7.81 9.89 11.65
CA ALA A 80 -7.65 8.72 10.81
C ALA A 80 -9.02 8.18 10.39
N THR A 81 -9.13 7.77 9.14
CA THR A 81 -10.35 7.20 8.56
C THR A 81 -10.14 5.72 8.28
N MET A 82 -11.02 4.88 8.78
CA MET A 82 -11.02 3.46 8.43
C MET A 82 -11.27 3.31 6.93
N ALA A 83 -10.37 2.63 6.25
CA ALA A 83 -10.44 2.43 4.81
C ALA A 83 -10.99 1.05 4.45
N SER A 84 -10.43 -0.01 5.01
CA SER A 84 -10.83 -1.39 4.75
C SER A 84 -10.24 -2.33 5.80
N GLU A 85 -10.88 -3.45 6.01
CA GLU A 85 -10.27 -4.60 6.67
C GLU A 85 -9.47 -5.40 5.65
N LEU A 86 -8.35 -5.99 6.06
CA LEU A 86 -7.57 -6.88 5.21
C LEU A 86 -8.26 -8.25 5.10
N HIS A 87 -8.38 -8.75 3.89
CA HIS A 87 -8.60 -10.17 3.66
C HIS A 87 -7.29 -10.90 3.94
N TYR A 88 -7.18 -11.44 5.15
CA TYR A 88 -5.97 -12.05 5.67
C TYR A 88 -6.12 -13.55 5.83
N ASP A 89 -5.12 -14.30 5.36
CA ASP A 89 -4.99 -15.74 5.54
C ASP A 89 -3.80 -16.03 6.46
N SER A 90 -4.09 -16.57 7.64
CA SER A 90 -3.08 -16.91 8.64
C SER A 90 -2.18 -18.07 8.22
N GLY A 91 -2.66 -18.97 7.38
CA GLY A 91 -1.90 -20.11 6.86
C GLY A 91 -0.77 -19.66 5.95
N SER A 92 -1.07 -18.82 4.97
CA SER A 92 -0.09 -18.25 4.04
C SER A 92 0.60 -16.99 4.58
N ARG A 93 0.11 -16.41 5.67
CA ARG A 93 0.54 -15.11 6.23
C ARG A 93 0.50 -13.98 5.21
N GLN A 94 -0.50 -14.01 4.35
CA GLN A 94 -0.72 -13.02 3.31
C GLN A 94 -2.06 -12.33 3.51
N GLY A 95 -2.13 -11.07 3.07
CA GLY A 95 -3.37 -10.32 3.10
C GLY A 95 -3.41 -9.27 2.01
N ARG A 96 -4.61 -8.80 1.71
CA ARG A 96 -4.85 -7.74 0.75
C ARG A 96 -6.01 -6.86 1.18
N ALA A 97 -5.93 -5.60 0.80
CA ALA A 97 -7.00 -4.63 0.99
C ALA A 97 -7.05 -3.65 -0.18
N ARG A 98 -8.22 -3.11 -0.45
CA ARG A 98 -8.43 -2.06 -1.45
C ARG A 98 -9.40 -1.04 -0.89
N ALA A 99 -9.12 0.24 -1.12
CA ALA A 99 -10.05 1.31 -0.80
C ALA A 99 -9.76 2.53 -1.67
N THR A 100 -10.72 3.42 -1.80
CA THR A 100 -10.58 4.68 -2.51
C THR A 100 -10.56 5.84 -1.53
N ILE A 101 -9.80 6.87 -1.87
CA ILE A 101 -9.75 8.12 -1.13
C ILE A 101 -9.81 9.31 -2.12
N PRO A 102 -10.67 10.34 -1.88
CA PRO A 102 -10.80 11.50 -2.77
C PRO A 102 -9.70 12.55 -2.58
N HIS A 103 -8.66 12.25 -1.82
CA HIS A 103 -7.62 13.20 -1.44
C HIS A 103 -6.23 12.69 -1.82
N ARG A 104 -5.29 13.64 -1.92
CA ARG A 104 -3.87 13.39 -2.00
C ARG A 104 -3.20 13.71 -0.67
N GLY A 105 -1.90 13.39 -0.53
CA GLY A 105 -1.14 13.73 0.66
C GLY A 105 -1.57 12.96 1.91
N PHE A 106 -1.94 11.71 1.75
CA PHE A 106 -2.31 10.82 2.85
C PHE A 106 -1.19 9.81 3.17
N GLN A 107 -1.26 9.28 4.36
CA GLN A 107 -0.48 8.14 4.82
C GLN A 107 -1.42 6.93 4.93
N VAL A 108 -0.88 5.76 4.64
CA VAL A 108 -1.54 4.48 4.90
C VAL A 108 -0.93 3.88 6.16
N ILE A 109 -1.76 3.49 7.10
CA ILE A 109 -1.35 2.66 8.23
C ILE A 109 -2.19 1.39 8.27
N ILE A 110 -1.59 0.32 8.75
CA ILE A 110 -2.28 -0.95 9.00
C ILE A 110 -2.06 -1.31 10.46
N THR A 111 -3.13 -1.63 11.15
CA THR A 111 -3.13 -1.96 12.57
C THR A 111 -3.70 -3.34 12.81
N ALA A 112 -3.26 -3.98 13.91
CA ALA A 112 -3.90 -5.18 14.43
C ALA A 112 -4.99 -4.75 15.43
N GLU A 113 -6.24 -5.18 15.18
CA GLU A 113 -7.42 -4.73 15.90
C GLU A 113 -8.20 -5.89 16.51
N ARG A 114 -8.89 -5.60 17.60
CA ARG A 114 -9.89 -6.52 18.19
C ARG A 114 -11.14 -6.57 17.33
N ALA A 115 -11.95 -7.59 17.55
CA ALA A 115 -13.30 -7.66 16.98
C ALA A 115 -14.16 -6.50 17.47
N GLY A 116 -15.20 -6.16 16.70
CA GLY A 116 -16.14 -5.09 17.01
C GLY A 116 -15.91 -3.81 16.21
N VAL A 117 -16.62 -2.76 16.55
CA VAL A 117 -16.54 -1.47 15.87
C VAL A 117 -15.28 -0.73 16.34
N VAL A 118 -14.42 -0.33 15.39
CA VAL A 118 -13.26 0.52 15.64
C VAL A 118 -13.47 1.84 14.94
N SER A 119 -13.38 2.93 15.67
CA SER A 119 -13.50 4.31 15.15
C SER A 119 -12.15 5.01 15.02
N VAL A 120 -11.14 4.54 15.74
CA VAL A 120 -9.76 5.05 15.71
C VAL A 120 -8.78 3.88 15.66
N PRO A 121 -7.63 4.04 14.99
CA PRO A 121 -6.61 2.99 14.96
C PRO A 121 -6.03 2.77 16.36
N SER A 122 -5.78 1.51 16.70
CA SER A 122 -5.03 1.17 17.90
C SER A 122 -3.56 1.57 17.78
N GLU A 123 -2.82 1.49 18.89
CA GLU A 123 -1.36 1.68 18.89
C GLU A 123 -0.59 0.54 18.19
N HIS A 124 -1.28 -0.55 17.86
CA HIS A 124 -0.67 -1.76 17.30
C HIS A 124 -0.46 -1.65 15.78
N VAL A 125 0.31 -0.65 15.37
CA VAL A 125 0.63 -0.39 13.97
C VAL A 125 1.63 -1.44 13.47
N VAL A 126 1.26 -2.17 12.42
CA VAL A 126 2.11 -3.19 11.78
C VAL A 126 2.79 -2.69 10.52
N PHE A 127 2.15 -1.77 9.77
CA PHE A 127 2.74 -1.07 8.63
C PHE A 127 2.39 0.41 8.67
N ARG A 128 3.30 1.21 8.15
CA ARG A 128 3.12 2.65 7.97
C ARG A 128 3.90 3.10 6.74
N ASP A 129 3.20 3.75 5.82
CA ASP A 129 3.83 4.29 4.61
C ASP A 129 3.14 5.58 4.15
N ARG A 130 3.91 6.41 3.47
CA ARG A 130 3.41 7.55 2.72
C ARG A 130 3.66 7.29 1.24
N PRO A 131 2.72 6.62 0.56
CA PRO A 131 2.92 6.21 -0.81
C PRO A 131 3.05 7.43 -1.73
N ARG A 132 3.83 7.27 -2.81
CA ARG A 132 3.91 8.26 -3.88
C ARG A 132 2.56 8.30 -4.62
N GLN A 133 2.10 9.50 -4.94
CA GLN A 133 0.79 9.76 -5.53
C GLN A 133 0.90 10.61 -6.78
#